data_cecf576ae1744328cd1b84416cf27ffb
#
_entry.id   cecf576ae1744328cd1b84416cf27ffb
#
_cell.length_a   1.000
_cell.length_b   1.000
_cell.length_c   1.000
_cell.angle_alpha   90.00
_cell.angle_beta   90.00
_cell.angle_gamma   90.00
#
_symmetry.space_group_name_H-M   'P 1'
#
loop_
_entity.id
_entity.type
_entity.pdbx_description
1 polymer ?
#
loop_
_entity_poly.entity_id
_entity_poly.type
_entity_poly.pdbx_seq_one_letter_code
_entity_poly.pdbx_strand_id
1 'polypeptide(L)'
;MSKLLSIIIPTYNMEQLLPRCLDSLLVKGALDRIEAMVVNDGSKDGSLTVANSYKERFPESVTVIDKPNGNYGSTINAALPVAQGKYIKVLDSDDWFDSESLVRFMDCLESIDTDMVITHFSTVFEDGSKEITKYNVYGKEPYEYGRAYDLDDVLEDGYIRFFLMHGITYRTQMLRDMGYRQTEGISYTDTEWSCYPVFRAKDITFLDIDLYQYNLAREGQTMDPKVIARSLGQVEKMTMQLLEFYSGYDLSSLSKIRLDFVKQYYTNRLRLLYKTYLLDIPRDMFVADDMNRIDLKLTEACQKYGFGPIKLYPANKILRFDALRYWHRKHSRWPVWFEKFNHFVDVVMTWLFVRIFKKSK
;
A
#
# COMPACT_ATOMS: atom_id res chain seq x y z
N MET A 1 -31.37 -5.38 2.57
CA MET A 1 -30.50 -5.59 3.75
C MET A 1 -29.37 -4.58 3.67
N SER A 2 -28.84 -4.09 4.77
CA SER A 2 -27.64 -3.22 4.74
C SER A 2 -26.45 -4.04 4.29
N LYS A 3 -25.62 -3.49 3.40
CA LYS A 3 -24.40 -4.13 2.95
C LYS A 3 -23.36 -4.18 4.08
N LEU A 4 -22.65 -5.29 4.18
CA LEU A 4 -21.62 -5.47 5.21
C LEU A 4 -20.25 -4.96 4.73
N LEU A 5 -19.92 -5.17 3.45
CA LEU A 5 -18.66 -4.77 2.86
C LEU A 5 -18.88 -4.06 1.52
N SER A 6 -18.39 -2.82 1.39
CA SER A 6 -18.19 -2.15 0.11
C SER A 6 -16.76 -2.39 -0.38
N ILE A 7 -16.62 -2.85 -1.62
CA ILE A 7 -15.33 -3.13 -2.27
C ILE A 7 -15.15 -2.12 -3.39
N ILE A 8 -14.25 -1.15 -3.22
CA ILE A 8 -13.93 -0.18 -4.25
C ILE A 8 -12.97 -0.85 -5.25
N ILE A 9 -13.32 -0.80 -6.52
CA ILE A 9 -12.56 -1.41 -7.61
C ILE A 9 -12.15 -0.30 -8.60
N PRO A 10 -10.97 0.35 -8.37
CA PRO A 10 -10.41 1.32 -9.30
C PRO A 10 -10.16 0.67 -10.66
N THR A 11 -10.73 1.24 -11.73
CA THR A 11 -10.70 0.60 -13.06
C THR A 11 -10.29 1.60 -14.14
N TYR A 12 -9.16 1.32 -14.81
CA TYR A 12 -8.69 2.07 -15.97
C TYR A 12 -8.03 1.14 -16.98
N ASN A 13 -8.68 0.91 -18.14
CA ASN A 13 -8.24 0.02 -19.21
C ASN A 13 -7.96 -1.42 -18.72
N MET A 14 -8.97 -2.06 -18.13
CA MET A 14 -8.93 -3.39 -17.52
C MET A 14 -9.94 -4.38 -18.10
N GLU A 15 -10.35 -4.18 -19.35
CA GLU A 15 -11.36 -5.00 -20.04
C GLU A 15 -11.12 -6.51 -19.88
N GLN A 16 -9.84 -6.94 -19.96
CA GLN A 16 -9.44 -8.35 -19.93
C GLN A 16 -9.39 -8.94 -18.51
N LEU A 17 -9.13 -8.12 -17.50
CA LEU A 17 -8.85 -8.57 -16.12
C LEU A 17 -10.04 -8.37 -15.18
N LEU A 18 -10.85 -7.33 -15.43
CA LEU A 18 -12.02 -7.00 -14.63
C LEU A 18 -13.01 -8.16 -14.44
N PRO A 19 -13.27 -9.05 -15.44
CA PRO A 19 -14.14 -10.21 -15.23
C PRO A 19 -13.66 -11.13 -14.12
N ARG A 20 -12.37 -11.47 -14.06
CA ARG A 20 -11.81 -12.31 -12.98
C ARG A 20 -11.97 -11.66 -11.61
N CYS A 21 -11.70 -10.36 -11.53
CA CYS A 21 -11.89 -9.58 -10.31
C CYS A 21 -13.34 -9.69 -9.82
N LEU A 22 -14.31 -9.40 -10.67
CA LEU A 22 -15.73 -9.42 -10.31
C LEU A 22 -16.28 -10.83 -10.02
N ASP A 23 -15.89 -11.84 -10.81
CA ASP A 23 -16.31 -13.22 -10.59
C ASP A 23 -15.85 -13.75 -9.23
N SER A 24 -14.69 -13.30 -8.74
CA SER A 24 -14.16 -13.67 -7.43
C SER A 24 -15.01 -13.16 -6.25
N LEU A 25 -15.79 -12.11 -6.47
CA LEU A 25 -16.61 -11.44 -5.45
C LEU A 25 -18.06 -11.94 -5.44
N LEU A 26 -18.59 -12.23 -6.64
CA LEU A 26 -20.02 -12.47 -6.85
C LEU A 26 -20.39 -13.94 -6.62
N VAL A 27 -19.96 -14.48 -5.48
CA VAL A 27 -20.11 -15.89 -5.11
C VAL A 27 -21.22 -16.09 -4.08
N LYS A 28 -21.81 -17.29 -4.07
CA LYS A 28 -22.83 -17.66 -3.09
C LYS A 28 -22.25 -17.55 -1.67
N GLY A 29 -23.00 -16.91 -0.77
CA GLY A 29 -22.56 -16.64 0.60
C GLY A 29 -21.93 -15.27 0.82
N ALA A 30 -21.46 -14.61 -0.26
CA ALA A 30 -20.97 -13.22 -0.18
C ALA A 30 -21.90 -12.23 -0.90
N LEU A 31 -22.50 -12.62 -2.02
CA LEU A 31 -23.21 -11.79 -2.99
C LEU A 31 -24.22 -10.82 -2.33
N ASP A 32 -25.06 -11.28 -1.41
CA ASP A 32 -26.10 -10.46 -0.80
C ASP A 32 -25.55 -9.45 0.23
N ARG A 33 -24.35 -9.71 0.75
CA ARG A 33 -23.70 -8.96 1.83
C ARG A 33 -22.68 -7.92 1.34
N ILE A 34 -22.26 -8.01 0.07
CA ILE A 34 -21.25 -7.10 -0.51
C ILE A 34 -21.90 -6.05 -1.42
N GLU A 35 -21.13 -4.97 -1.63
CA GLU A 35 -21.30 -4.00 -2.69
C GLU A 35 -19.97 -3.89 -3.46
N ALA A 36 -19.90 -4.42 -4.68
CA ALA A 36 -18.76 -4.27 -5.58
C ALA A 36 -18.91 -2.96 -6.36
N MET A 37 -18.08 -1.98 -6.06
CA MET A 37 -18.15 -0.63 -6.62
C MET A 37 -17.09 -0.46 -7.71
N VAL A 38 -17.42 -0.74 -8.96
CA VAL A 38 -16.52 -0.51 -10.10
C VAL A 38 -16.49 0.98 -10.41
N VAL A 39 -15.33 1.60 -10.20
CA VAL A 39 -15.15 3.02 -10.52
C VAL A 39 -14.32 3.14 -11.79
N ASN A 40 -15.01 3.35 -12.90
CA ASN A 40 -14.38 3.56 -14.21
C ASN A 40 -13.77 4.96 -14.29
N ASP A 41 -12.45 5.03 -14.33
CA ASP A 41 -11.68 6.27 -14.35
C ASP A 41 -11.39 6.75 -15.80
N GLY A 42 -12.43 6.78 -16.63
CA GLY A 42 -12.34 7.25 -18.01
C GLY A 42 -11.58 6.29 -18.94
N SER A 43 -11.80 4.97 -18.80
CA SER A 43 -11.22 3.93 -19.67
C SER A 43 -11.50 4.20 -21.15
N LYS A 44 -10.57 3.73 -22.00
CA LYS A 44 -10.66 3.86 -23.47
C LYS A 44 -10.92 2.52 -24.17
N ASP A 45 -10.91 1.43 -23.42
CA ASP A 45 -11.23 0.07 -23.83
C ASP A 45 -12.67 -0.32 -23.45
N GLY A 46 -13.01 -1.61 -23.50
CA GLY A 46 -14.32 -2.14 -23.13
C GLY A 46 -14.60 -2.25 -21.63
N SER A 47 -13.74 -1.74 -20.74
CA SER A 47 -13.90 -1.88 -19.27
C SER A 47 -15.26 -1.43 -18.76
N LEU A 48 -15.77 -0.28 -19.23
CA LEU A 48 -17.08 0.23 -18.83
C LEU A 48 -18.22 -0.69 -19.30
N THR A 49 -18.11 -1.25 -20.51
CA THR A 49 -19.09 -2.21 -21.05
C THR A 49 -19.12 -3.48 -20.21
N VAL A 50 -17.95 -4.00 -19.83
CA VAL A 50 -17.84 -5.15 -18.92
C VAL A 50 -18.49 -4.82 -17.58
N ALA A 51 -18.14 -3.71 -16.93
CA ALA A 51 -18.72 -3.30 -15.66
C ALA A 51 -20.26 -3.21 -15.69
N ASN A 52 -20.82 -2.60 -16.73
CA ASN A 52 -22.26 -2.48 -16.90
C ASN A 52 -22.95 -3.85 -17.09
N SER A 53 -22.32 -4.79 -17.82
CA SER A 53 -22.87 -6.15 -17.97
C SER A 53 -22.98 -6.89 -16.66
N TYR A 54 -22.03 -6.69 -15.73
CA TYR A 54 -22.10 -7.25 -14.38
C TYR A 54 -23.15 -6.55 -13.52
N LYS A 55 -23.30 -5.23 -13.64
CA LYS A 55 -24.37 -4.47 -12.96
C LYS A 55 -25.75 -4.95 -13.40
N GLU A 56 -25.96 -5.22 -14.69
CA GLU A 56 -27.24 -5.75 -15.20
C GLU A 56 -27.56 -7.14 -14.64
N ARG A 57 -26.55 -7.99 -14.49
CA ARG A 57 -26.69 -9.36 -13.94
C ARG A 57 -26.86 -9.39 -12.41
N PHE A 58 -26.24 -8.43 -11.70
CA PHE A 58 -26.18 -8.37 -10.25
C PHE A 58 -26.50 -6.95 -9.72
N PRO A 59 -27.70 -6.40 -10.00
CA PRO A 59 -28.03 -4.98 -9.75
C PRO A 59 -27.96 -4.60 -8.28
N GLU A 60 -28.19 -5.56 -7.36
CA GLU A 60 -28.16 -5.33 -5.91
C GLU A 60 -26.75 -5.37 -5.32
N SER A 61 -25.77 -5.89 -6.07
CA SER A 61 -24.42 -6.13 -5.54
C SER A 61 -23.32 -5.43 -6.34
N VAL A 62 -23.61 -4.94 -7.54
CA VAL A 62 -22.64 -4.22 -8.35
C VAL A 62 -23.12 -2.78 -8.61
N THR A 63 -22.28 -1.83 -8.20
CA THR A 63 -22.44 -0.41 -8.49
C THR A 63 -21.37 0.02 -9.49
N VAL A 64 -21.75 0.77 -10.52
CA VAL A 64 -20.81 1.35 -11.49
C VAL A 64 -20.82 2.85 -11.37
N ILE A 65 -19.65 3.44 -11.16
CA ILE A 65 -19.40 4.88 -11.15
C ILE A 65 -18.52 5.18 -12.35
N ASP A 66 -19.07 5.91 -13.33
CA ASP A 66 -18.32 6.36 -14.52
C ASP A 66 -17.91 7.81 -14.35
N LYS A 67 -16.63 8.13 -14.52
CA LYS A 67 -16.09 9.47 -14.31
C LYS A 67 -14.93 9.79 -15.25
N PRO A 68 -14.66 11.08 -15.51
CA PRO A 68 -13.42 11.48 -16.18
C PRO A 68 -12.19 11.02 -15.42
N ASN A 69 -11.09 10.72 -16.13
CA ASN A 69 -9.83 10.28 -15.52
C ASN A 69 -9.30 11.32 -14.53
N GLY A 70 -9.04 10.87 -13.32
CA GLY A 70 -8.46 11.65 -12.22
C GLY A 70 -7.42 10.84 -11.42
N ASN A 71 -7.00 9.69 -11.96
CA ASN A 71 -6.13 8.70 -11.35
C ASN A 71 -6.71 8.04 -10.08
N TYR A 72 -5.93 7.14 -9.51
CA TYR A 72 -6.33 6.20 -8.46
C TYR A 72 -7.09 6.84 -7.30
N GLY A 73 -6.54 7.89 -6.69
CA GLY A 73 -7.17 8.55 -5.54
C GLY A 73 -8.55 9.12 -5.84
N SER A 74 -8.80 9.55 -7.08
CA SER A 74 -10.10 10.08 -7.49
C SER A 74 -11.20 9.01 -7.50
N THR A 75 -10.83 7.75 -7.72
CA THR A 75 -11.79 6.62 -7.68
C THR A 75 -12.25 6.34 -6.25
N ILE A 76 -11.33 6.39 -5.30
CA ILE A 76 -11.63 6.24 -3.88
C ILE A 76 -12.53 7.39 -3.40
N ASN A 77 -12.18 8.63 -3.80
CA ASN A 77 -12.94 9.83 -3.44
C ASN A 77 -14.37 9.82 -4.00
N ALA A 78 -14.58 9.20 -5.16
CA ALA A 78 -15.91 9.07 -5.77
C ALA A 78 -16.75 7.98 -5.08
N ALA A 79 -16.14 6.88 -4.67
CA ALA A 79 -16.85 5.73 -4.09
C ALA A 79 -17.18 5.90 -2.59
N LEU A 80 -16.24 6.37 -1.78
CA LEU A 80 -16.39 6.44 -0.32
C LEU A 80 -17.66 7.19 0.16
N PRO A 81 -18.07 8.33 -0.42
CA PRO A 81 -19.28 9.03 0.01
C PRO A 81 -20.56 8.23 -0.18
N VAL A 82 -20.62 7.35 -1.17
CA VAL A 82 -21.83 6.59 -1.55
C VAL A 82 -21.79 5.12 -1.15
N ALA A 83 -20.68 4.63 -0.61
CA ALA A 83 -20.51 3.25 -0.14
C ALA A 83 -21.55 2.90 0.93
N GLN A 84 -22.19 1.73 0.84
CA GLN A 84 -23.27 1.30 1.72
C GLN A 84 -22.81 0.30 2.80
N GLY A 85 -21.62 -0.29 2.64
CA GLY A 85 -21.08 -1.30 3.54
C GLY A 85 -20.68 -0.72 4.91
N LYS A 86 -20.91 -1.48 5.97
CA LYS A 86 -20.36 -1.20 7.31
C LYS A 86 -18.83 -1.05 7.24
N TYR A 87 -18.21 -1.89 6.43
CA TYR A 87 -16.79 -1.91 6.14
C TYR A 87 -16.51 -1.56 4.69
N ILE A 88 -15.29 -1.11 4.43
CA ILE A 88 -14.82 -0.75 3.09
C ILE A 88 -13.40 -1.26 2.86
N LYS A 89 -13.16 -1.82 1.68
CA LYS A 89 -11.88 -2.34 1.24
C LYS A 89 -11.63 -1.94 -0.22
N VAL A 90 -10.37 -1.78 -0.60
CA VAL A 90 -9.99 -1.56 -1.99
C VAL A 90 -9.49 -2.88 -2.59
N LEU A 91 -9.87 -3.13 -3.84
CA LEU A 91 -9.39 -4.25 -4.66
C LEU A 91 -9.03 -3.71 -6.04
N ASP A 92 -7.78 -3.85 -6.43
CA ASP A 92 -7.34 -3.45 -7.77
C ASP A 92 -7.97 -4.36 -8.84
N SER A 93 -8.37 -3.78 -9.96
CA SER A 93 -9.14 -4.49 -10.99
C SER A 93 -8.37 -5.55 -11.77
N ASP A 94 -7.04 -5.65 -11.59
CA ASP A 94 -6.16 -6.71 -12.07
C ASP A 94 -5.90 -7.83 -11.04
N ASP A 95 -6.40 -7.66 -9.80
CA ASP A 95 -6.32 -8.59 -8.69
C ASP A 95 -7.66 -9.30 -8.44
N TRP A 96 -7.71 -10.18 -7.45
CA TRP A 96 -8.94 -10.87 -7.05
C TRP A 96 -8.92 -11.28 -5.58
N PHE A 97 -10.08 -11.64 -5.04
CA PHE A 97 -10.17 -12.30 -3.74
C PHE A 97 -10.23 -13.82 -3.92
N ASP A 98 -9.66 -14.56 -2.96
CA ASP A 98 -9.97 -15.98 -2.84
C ASP A 98 -11.44 -16.12 -2.40
N SER A 99 -12.26 -16.77 -3.22
CA SER A 99 -13.72 -16.77 -3.04
C SER A 99 -14.17 -17.52 -1.78
N GLU A 100 -13.48 -18.59 -1.37
CA GLU A 100 -13.79 -19.30 -0.12
C GLU A 100 -13.39 -18.47 1.09
N SER A 101 -12.21 -17.84 1.01
CA SER A 101 -11.75 -16.89 2.01
C SER A 101 -12.67 -15.67 2.13
N LEU A 102 -13.25 -15.19 1.02
CA LEU A 102 -14.22 -14.10 1.05
C LEU A 102 -15.48 -14.48 1.86
N VAL A 103 -16.03 -15.66 1.66
CA VAL A 103 -17.21 -16.12 2.43
C VAL A 103 -16.88 -16.17 3.92
N ARG A 104 -15.74 -16.78 4.29
CA ARG A 104 -15.26 -16.82 5.69
C ARG A 104 -15.04 -15.42 6.26
N PHE A 105 -14.50 -14.51 5.46
CA PHE A 105 -14.29 -13.12 5.86
C PHE A 105 -15.61 -12.41 6.15
N MET A 106 -16.63 -12.62 5.30
CA MET A 106 -17.95 -12.06 5.51
C MET A 106 -18.60 -12.55 6.81
N ASP A 107 -18.44 -13.85 7.12
CA ASP A 107 -18.96 -14.43 8.36
C ASP A 107 -18.27 -13.82 9.61
N CYS A 108 -16.94 -13.60 9.53
CA CYS A 108 -16.21 -12.92 10.60
C CYS A 108 -16.65 -11.46 10.78
N LEU A 109 -16.84 -10.72 9.67
CA LEU A 109 -17.20 -9.30 9.72
C LEU A 109 -18.55 -9.02 10.41
N GLU A 110 -19.49 -9.99 10.42
CA GLU A 110 -20.79 -9.84 11.09
C GLU A 110 -20.65 -9.56 12.58
N SER A 111 -19.65 -10.17 13.23
CA SER A 111 -19.41 -10.05 14.68
C SER A 111 -18.34 -9.01 15.05
N ILE A 112 -17.57 -8.51 14.06
CA ILE A 112 -16.50 -7.52 14.29
C ILE A 112 -17.09 -6.11 14.34
N ASP A 113 -16.53 -5.30 15.25
CA ASP A 113 -16.92 -3.89 15.41
C ASP A 113 -15.71 -2.97 15.65
N THR A 114 -14.54 -3.31 15.07
CA THR A 114 -13.31 -2.51 15.12
C THR A 114 -13.19 -1.57 13.93
N ASP A 115 -12.39 -0.51 14.07
CA ASP A 115 -12.12 0.47 13.01
C ASP A 115 -11.27 -0.12 11.89
N MET A 116 -10.39 -1.07 12.25
CA MET A 116 -9.50 -1.76 11.29
C MET A 116 -9.65 -3.28 11.40
N VAL A 117 -9.72 -3.94 10.25
CA VAL A 117 -9.64 -5.42 10.17
C VAL A 117 -8.51 -5.78 9.22
N ILE A 118 -7.60 -6.63 9.66
CA ILE A 118 -6.43 -7.05 8.90
C ILE A 118 -6.54 -8.52 8.54
N THR A 119 -6.42 -8.80 7.24
CA THR A 119 -6.30 -10.13 6.67
C THR A 119 -4.89 -10.34 6.09
N HIS A 120 -4.52 -11.58 5.83
CA HIS A 120 -3.35 -11.91 5.01
C HIS A 120 -3.64 -11.65 3.54
N PHE A 121 -2.58 -11.62 2.74
CA PHE A 121 -2.70 -11.58 1.29
C PHE A 121 -1.57 -12.39 0.64
N SER A 122 -1.82 -12.93 -0.53
CA SER A 122 -0.85 -13.66 -1.34
C SER A 122 -0.40 -12.84 -2.54
N THR A 123 0.90 -12.84 -2.79
CA THR A 123 1.47 -12.44 -4.08
C THR A 123 1.46 -13.64 -5.00
N VAL A 124 0.88 -13.50 -6.18
CA VAL A 124 0.76 -14.56 -7.20
C VAL A 124 1.69 -14.24 -8.37
N PHE A 125 2.62 -15.14 -8.68
CA PHE A 125 3.62 -14.98 -9.73
C PHE A 125 3.15 -15.61 -11.06
N GLU A 126 3.87 -15.32 -12.16
CA GLU A 126 3.57 -15.84 -13.51
C GLU A 126 3.52 -17.37 -13.59
N ASP A 127 4.35 -18.05 -12.82
CA ASP A 127 4.40 -19.53 -12.76
C ASP A 127 3.28 -20.13 -11.90
N GLY A 128 2.36 -19.31 -11.38
CA GLY A 128 1.28 -19.69 -10.49
C GLY A 128 1.69 -19.93 -9.04
N SER A 129 2.97 -19.78 -8.70
CA SER A 129 3.41 -19.83 -7.30
C SER A 129 2.86 -18.68 -6.49
N LYS A 130 2.72 -18.88 -5.18
CA LYS A 130 2.18 -17.87 -4.25
C LYS A 130 3.12 -17.67 -3.07
N GLU A 131 3.27 -16.41 -2.66
CA GLU A 131 3.94 -16.03 -1.43
C GLU A 131 2.94 -15.30 -0.51
N ILE A 132 2.66 -15.88 0.66
CA ILE A 132 1.71 -15.30 1.61
C ILE A 132 2.42 -14.28 2.49
N THR A 133 1.93 -13.05 2.48
CA THR A 133 2.28 -12.03 3.47
C THR A 133 1.31 -12.13 4.64
N LYS A 134 1.83 -12.59 5.78
CA LYS A 134 1.05 -12.69 7.01
C LYS A 134 1.35 -11.49 7.92
N TYR A 135 0.30 -10.82 8.38
CA TYR A 135 0.40 -9.97 9.56
C TYR A 135 0.34 -10.86 10.79
N ASN A 136 1.09 -10.53 11.82
CA ASN A 136 1.09 -11.30 13.06
C ASN A 136 2.11 -12.48 13.09
N VAL A 137 3.14 -12.46 12.23
CA VAL A 137 4.10 -13.56 12.14
C VAL A 137 5.54 -13.07 12.26
N TYR A 138 6.02 -12.93 13.49
CA TYR A 138 7.46 -13.08 13.75
C TYR A 138 7.66 -14.07 14.91
N GLY A 139 7.47 -15.36 14.63
CA GLY A 139 7.84 -16.47 15.50
C GLY A 139 6.98 -16.72 16.75
N LYS A 140 6.10 -15.79 17.09
CA LYS A 140 5.07 -15.92 18.12
C LYS A 140 3.86 -15.21 17.56
N GLU A 141 2.73 -15.86 17.47
CA GLU A 141 1.46 -15.20 17.16
C GLU A 141 1.11 -14.31 18.34
N PRO A 142 1.41 -13.00 18.33
CA PRO A 142 1.23 -12.15 19.50
C PRO A 142 -0.24 -11.85 19.76
N TYR A 143 -1.11 -12.03 18.74
CA TYR A 143 -2.52 -11.67 18.81
C TYR A 143 -3.42 -12.86 18.50
N GLU A 144 -4.50 -13.00 19.27
CA GLU A 144 -5.56 -13.96 19.01
C GLU A 144 -6.42 -13.47 17.84
N TYR A 145 -6.60 -14.32 16.83
CA TYR A 145 -7.43 -13.99 15.67
C TYR A 145 -8.89 -13.81 16.06
N GLY A 146 -9.54 -12.82 15.49
CA GLY A 146 -10.93 -12.48 15.77
C GLY A 146 -11.15 -11.61 17.02
N ARG A 147 -10.11 -11.38 17.81
CA ARG A 147 -10.18 -10.51 18.99
C ARG A 147 -9.85 -9.06 18.62
N ALA A 148 -10.58 -8.12 19.25
CA ALA A 148 -10.29 -6.69 19.15
C ALA A 148 -9.16 -6.30 20.10
N TYR A 149 -8.25 -5.44 19.60
CA TYR A 149 -7.15 -4.85 20.36
C TYR A 149 -7.17 -3.33 20.20
N ASP A 150 -6.73 -2.60 21.21
CA ASP A 150 -6.40 -1.18 21.05
C ASP A 150 -5.25 -1.03 20.04
N LEU A 151 -5.35 -0.08 19.12
CA LEU A 151 -4.35 0.09 18.09
C LEU A 151 -3.02 0.58 18.65
N ASP A 152 -3.02 1.38 19.70
CA ASP A 152 -1.78 1.86 20.33
C ASP A 152 -1.02 0.72 21.00
N ASP A 153 -1.72 -0.22 21.68
CA ASP A 153 -1.10 -1.42 22.25
C ASP A 153 -0.41 -2.26 21.16
N VAL A 154 -1.06 -2.43 20.00
CA VAL A 154 -0.50 -3.14 18.87
C VAL A 154 0.73 -2.45 18.28
N LEU A 155 0.72 -1.12 18.21
CA LEU A 155 1.84 -0.34 17.68
C LEU A 155 3.02 -0.30 18.67
N GLU A 156 2.77 -0.32 19.98
CA GLU A 156 3.79 -0.34 21.03
C GLU A 156 4.62 -1.63 20.98
N ASP A 157 4.01 -2.76 20.70
CA ASP A 157 4.70 -4.06 20.57
C ASP A 157 5.77 -4.06 19.45
N GLY A 158 5.72 -3.12 18.52
CA GLY A 158 6.71 -2.91 17.47
C GLY A 158 6.81 -4.01 16.42
N TYR A 159 5.92 -5.01 16.43
CA TYR A 159 5.86 -6.06 15.42
C TYR A 159 5.37 -5.53 14.07
N ILE A 160 4.39 -4.62 14.08
CA ILE A 160 3.85 -3.99 12.88
C ILE A 160 4.57 -2.67 12.64
N ARG A 161 5.29 -2.58 11.53
CA ARG A 161 6.03 -1.37 11.13
C ARG A 161 5.35 -0.58 10.03
N PHE A 162 4.43 -1.22 9.31
CA PHE A 162 3.64 -0.62 8.24
C PHE A 162 2.44 -1.52 7.94
N PHE A 163 1.42 -0.93 7.37
CA PHE A 163 0.28 -1.63 6.80
C PHE A 163 0.34 -1.56 5.29
N LEU A 164 -0.08 -2.64 4.61
CA LEU A 164 -0.22 -2.67 3.14
C LEU A 164 -1.70 -2.70 2.79
N MET A 165 -2.09 -1.97 1.76
CA MET A 165 -3.49 -1.82 1.35
C MET A 165 -4.21 -3.15 1.14
N HIS A 166 -3.49 -4.16 0.61
CA HIS A 166 -4.02 -5.48 0.31
C HIS A 166 -4.62 -6.18 1.54
N GLY A 167 -4.01 -6.00 2.72
CA GLY A 167 -4.48 -6.61 3.98
C GLY A 167 -5.56 -5.80 4.72
N ILE A 168 -5.73 -4.51 4.42
CA ILE A 168 -6.50 -3.61 5.26
C ILE A 168 -7.97 -3.53 4.83
N THR A 169 -8.86 -3.55 5.81
CA THR A 169 -10.28 -3.20 5.67
C THR A 169 -10.62 -2.19 6.76
N TYR A 170 -11.34 -1.13 6.44
CA TYR A 170 -11.70 -0.07 7.40
C TYR A 170 -13.19 -0.04 7.66
N ARG A 171 -13.60 0.43 8.85
CA ARG A 171 -14.96 0.87 9.12
C ARG A 171 -15.26 2.08 8.23
N THR A 172 -16.28 2.00 7.40
CA THR A 172 -16.63 3.05 6.43
C THR A 172 -16.91 4.39 7.12
N GLN A 173 -17.65 4.36 8.23
CA GLN A 173 -17.99 5.56 8.96
C GLN A 173 -16.77 6.27 9.57
N MET A 174 -15.77 5.52 10.05
CA MET A 174 -14.52 6.10 10.56
C MET A 174 -13.80 6.93 9.49
N LEU A 175 -13.73 6.43 8.25
CA LEU A 175 -13.14 7.17 7.12
C LEU A 175 -13.94 8.44 6.79
N ARG A 176 -15.27 8.38 6.84
CA ARG A 176 -16.13 9.55 6.61
C ARG A 176 -15.96 10.59 7.70
N ASP A 177 -15.95 10.17 8.96
CA ASP A 177 -15.84 11.07 10.12
C ASP A 177 -14.48 11.80 10.16
N MET A 178 -13.43 11.19 9.62
CA MET A 178 -12.14 11.86 9.49
C MET A 178 -12.02 12.74 8.23
N GLY A 179 -13.06 12.78 7.39
CA GLY A 179 -13.01 13.49 6.11
C GLY A 179 -11.97 12.92 5.13
N TYR A 180 -11.81 11.58 5.14
CA TYR A 180 -10.79 10.91 4.34
C TYR A 180 -10.90 11.25 2.85
N ARG A 181 -9.79 11.68 2.27
CA ARG A 181 -9.63 11.89 0.84
C ARG A 181 -8.22 11.51 0.42
N GLN A 182 -8.10 10.98 -0.81
CA GLN A 182 -6.82 10.73 -1.46
C GLN A 182 -6.47 11.83 -2.47
N THR A 183 -5.18 11.99 -2.71
CA THR A 183 -4.66 12.91 -3.73
C THR A 183 -5.10 12.46 -5.12
N GLU A 184 -5.64 13.38 -5.89
CA GLU A 184 -6.05 13.16 -7.29
C GLU A 184 -4.93 13.55 -8.26
N GLY A 185 -4.97 12.96 -9.46
CA GLY A 185 -4.01 13.25 -10.54
C GLY A 185 -2.66 12.57 -10.39
N ILE A 186 -2.54 11.56 -9.51
CA ILE A 186 -1.36 10.71 -9.35
C ILE A 186 -1.75 9.25 -9.11
N SER A 187 -0.82 8.31 -9.38
CA SER A 187 -1.10 6.86 -9.32
C SER A 187 -0.67 6.17 -8.02
N TYR A 188 0.17 6.77 -7.18
CA TYR A 188 0.79 6.11 -6.01
C TYR A 188 0.11 6.46 -4.68
N THR A 189 -1.21 6.50 -4.65
CA THR A 189 -1.98 6.92 -3.47
C THR A 189 -2.41 5.78 -2.54
N ASP A 190 -2.05 4.52 -2.83
CA ASP A 190 -2.13 3.36 -1.95
C ASP A 190 -1.46 3.60 -0.59
N THR A 191 -0.39 4.40 -0.61
CA THR A 191 0.32 4.87 0.59
C THR A 191 -0.59 5.70 1.51
N GLU A 192 -1.44 6.56 0.96
CA GLU A 192 -2.40 7.38 1.72
C GLU A 192 -3.47 6.49 2.35
N TRP A 193 -3.94 5.45 1.62
CA TRP A 193 -4.84 4.44 2.17
C TRP A 193 -4.26 3.72 3.38
N SER A 194 -2.97 3.42 3.33
CA SER A 194 -2.27 2.70 4.40
C SER A 194 -1.86 3.60 5.58
N CYS A 195 -1.74 4.92 5.37
CA CYS A 195 -1.18 5.84 6.36
C CYS A 195 -2.22 6.70 7.07
N TYR A 196 -3.08 7.42 6.32
CA TYR A 196 -3.97 8.43 6.91
C TYR A 196 -4.94 7.87 7.94
N PRO A 197 -5.61 6.72 7.72
CA PRO A 197 -6.55 6.20 8.70
C PRO A 197 -5.92 5.80 10.05
N VAL A 198 -4.61 5.50 10.08
CA VAL A 198 -3.90 5.19 11.33
C VAL A 198 -3.91 6.38 12.31
N PHE A 199 -4.04 7.61 11.82
CA PHE A 199 -4.18 8.79 12.68
C PHE A 199 -5.50 8.79 13.47
N ARG A 200 -6.52 8.08 13.03
CA ARG A 200 -7.88 8.14 13.59
C ARG A 200 -8.37 6.82 14.17
N ALA A 201 -7.99 5.70 13.57
CA ALA A 201 -8.45 4.38 13.99
C ALA A 201 -8.12 4.11 15.47
N LYS A 202 -9.06 3.54 16.21
CA LYS A 202 -8.93 3.26 17.64
C LYS A 202 -8.49 1.82 17.90
N ASP A 203 -9.07 0.91 17.16
CA ASP A 203 -8.95 -0.52 17.40
C ASP A 203 -8.77 -1.32 16.12
N ILE A 204 -8.28 -2.54 16.29
CA ILE A 204 -7.86 -3.41 15.20
C ILE A 204 -8.17 -4.88 15.54
N THR A 205 -8.60 -5.63 14.53
CA THR A 205 -8.79 -7.09 14.62
C THR A 205 -7.97 -7.77 13.53
N PHE A 206 -7.27 -8.85 13.88
CA PHE A 206 -6.54 -9.70 12.92
C PHE A 206 -7.34 -10.95 12.63
N LEU A 207 -7.34 -11.40 11.36
CA LEU A 207 -7.98 -12.63 10.92
C LEU A 207 -6.99 -13.54 10.20
N ASP A 208 -7.00 -14.84 10.50
CA ASP A 208 -6.21 -15.86 9.77
C ASP A 208 -6.90 -16.24 8.47
N ILE A 209 -6.99 -15.28 7.57
CA ILE A 209 -7.64 -15.41 6.26
C ILE A 209 -6.73 -14.82 5.19
N ASP A 210 -6.31 -15.63 4.22
CA ASP A 210 -5.60 -15.18 3.02
C ASP A 210 -6.63 -14.75 1.98
N LEU A 211 -7.02 -13.47 2.03
CA LEU A 211 -8.14 -12.95 1.25
C LEU A 211 -7.73 -12.43 -0.12
N TYR A 212 -6.79 -11.49 -0.13
CA TYR A 212 -6.42 -10.72 -1.31
C TYR A 212 -5.32 -11.46 -2.09
N GLN A 213 -5.51 -11.64 -3.40
CA GLN A 213 -4.56 -12.28 -4.30
C GLN A 213 -3.98 -11.22 -5.24
N TYR A 214 -2.77 -10.76 -4.92
CA TYR A 214 -2.04 -9.72 -5.64
C TYR A 214 -1.31 -10.31 -6.86
N ASN A 215 -1.68 -9.87 -8.05
CA ASN A 215 -1.20 -10.40 -9.32
C ASN A 215 0.11 -9.73 -9.77
N LEU A 216 1.25 -10.38 -9.60
CA LEU A 216 2.55 -9.92 -10.13
C LEU A 216 2.87 -10.46 -11.55
N ALA A 217 1.93 -11.14 -12.20
CA ALA A 217 2.13 -11.76 -13.51
C ALA A 217 1.93 -10.80 -14.70
N ARG A 218 1.93 -9.49 -14.49
CA ARG A 218 1.59 -8.51 -15.54
C ARG A 218 2.83 -7.73 -16.00
N GLU A 219 3.09 -7.70 -17.33
CA GLU A 219 4.07 -6.79 -17.94
C GLU A 219 3.68 -5.31 -17.73
N GLY A 220 4.67 -4.43 -17.50
CA GLY A 220 4.46 -2.99 -17.36
C GLY A 220 3.94 -2.52 -16.01
N GLN A 221 4.11 -3.33 -14.97
CA GLN A 221 3.77 -2.93 -13.61
C GLN A 221 4.58 -1.71 -13.12
N THR A 222 4.00 -0.98 -12.18
CA THR A 222 4.54 0.26 -11.60
C THR A 222 5.90 0.11 -10.91
N MET A 223 6.37 -1.12 -10.68
CA MET A 223 7.64 -1.42 -10.00
C MET A 223 8.86 -1.52 -10.95
N ASP A 224 8.69 -1.43 -12.29
CA ASP A 224 9.81 -1.35 -13.22
C ASP A 224 10.60 -0.04 -12.98
N PRO A 225 11.95 -0.10 -12.78
CA PRO A 225 12.79 1.10 -12.56
C PRO A 225 12.63 2.19 -13.63
N LYS A 226 12.37 1.84 -14.89
CA LYS A 226 12.10 2.80 -15.96
C LYS A 226 10.73 3.47 -15.83
N VAL A 227 9.73 2.72 -15.36
CA VAL A 227 8.39 3.26 -15.08
C VAL A 227 8.46 4.18 -13.86
N ILE A 228 9.14 3.77 -12.80
CA ILE A 228 9.39 4.61 -11.61
C ILE A 228 10.10 5.90 -12.01
N ALA A 229 11.14 5.83 -12.83
CA ALA A 229 11.88 7.01 -13.28
C ALA A 229 11.00 8.00 -14.06
N ARG A 230 10.12 7.50 -14.95
CA ARG A 230 9.15 8.34 -15.68
C ARG A 230 8.06 8.92 -14.78
N SER A 231 7.73 8.23 -13.70
CA SER A 231 6.70 8.63 -12.72
C SER A 231 7.27 9.36 -11.51
N LEU A 232 8.56 9.72 -11.53
CA LEU A 232 9.27 10.30 -10.39
C LEU A 232 8.58 11.55 -9.84
N GLY A 233 8.06 12.42 -10.71
CA GLY A 233 7.27 13.59 -10.30
C GLY A 233 5.98 13.22 -9.54
N GLN A 234 5.37 12.07 -9.81
CA GLN A 234 4.21 11.59 -9.05
C GLN A 234 4.61 11.08 -7.66
N VAL A 235 5.74 10.36 -7.55
CA VAL A 235 6.29 9.90 -6.27
C VAL A 235 6.69 11.08 -5.39
N GLU A 236 7.30 12.13 -6.00
CA GLU A 236 7.57 13.39 -5.31
C GLU A 236 6.28 14.05 -4.83
N LYS A 237 5.31 14.23 -5.72
CA LYS A 237 4.01 14.86 -5.39
C LYS A 237 3.33 14.11 -4.24
N MET A 238 3.27 12.77 -4.31
CA MET A 238 2.73 11.94 -3.23
C MET A 238 3.45 12.19 -1.90
N THR A 239 4.78 12.22 -1.91
CA THR A 239 5.56 12.47 -0.68
C THR A 239 5.27 13.87 -0.10
N MET A 240 5.12 14.90 -0.96
CA MET A 240 4.78 16.25 -0.51
C MET A 240 3.35 16.30 0.06
N GLN A 241 2.40 15.59 -0.53
CA GLN A 241 1.03 15.49 0.00
C GLN A 241 0.97 14.79 1.36
N LEU A 242 1.77 13.73 1.56
CA LEU A 242 1.93 13.13 2.89
C LEU A 242 2.42 14.16 3.92
N LEU A 243 3.44 14.97 3.57
CA LEU A 243 3.95 16.00 4.47
C LEU A 243 2.92 17.10 4.74
N GLU A 244 2.14 17.49 3.74
CA GLU A 244 1.04 18.44 3.88
C GLU A 244 -0.04 17.91 4.84
N PHE A 245 -0.48 16.66 4.66
CA PHE A 245 -1.42 16.01 5.57
C PHE A 245 -0.88 15.98 7.00
N TYR A 246 0.37 15.55 7.19
CA TYR A 246 1.01 15.52 8.51
C TYR A 246 1.03 16.91 9.17
N SER A 247 1.34 17.94 8.38
CA SER A 247 1.43 19.32 8.91
C SER A 247 0.08 19.93 9.25
N GLY A 248 -0.98 19.50 8.58
CA GLY A 248 -2.35 19.97 8.78
C GLY A 248 -3.12 19.22 9.87
N TYR A 249 -2.60 18.07 10.33
CA TYR A 249 -3.27 17.27 11.35
C TYR A 249 -2.97 17.77 12.77
N ASP A 250 -3.96 17.72 13.65
CA ASP A 250 -3.76 18.02 15.08
C ASP A 250 -3.02 16.85 15.78
N LEU A 251 -1.69 16.92 15.74
CA LEU A 251 -0.81 15.90 16.33
C LEU A 251 -0.92 15.83 17.85
N SER A 252 -1.46 16.84 18.52
CA SER A 252 -1.65 16.83 19.98
C SER A 252 -2.73 15.87 20.42
N SER A 253 -3.61 15.48 19.49
CA SER A 253 -4.64 14.46 19.71
C SER A 253 -4.13 13.02 19.69
N LEU A 254 -2.90 12.80 19.23
CA LEU A 254 -2.30 11.48 19.13
C LEU A 254 -1.58 11.07 20.42
N SER A 255 -1.67 9.79 20.78
CA SER A 255 -0.79 9.22 21.80
C SER A 255 0.68 9.33 21.37
N LYS A 256 1.60 9.27 22.33
CA LYS A 256 3.03 9.24 22.02
C LYS A 256 3.40 8.05 21.14
N ILE A 257 2.83 6.88 21.41
CA ILE A 257 3.07 5.63 20.65
C ILE A 257 2.64 5.83 19.19
N ARG A 258 1.43 6.34 18.96
CA ARG A 258 0.90 6.63 17.65
C ARG A 258 1.76 7.64 16.88
N LEU A 259 2.16 8.70 17.57
CA LEU A 259 3.03 9.74 16.99
C LEU A 259 4.39 9.18 16.60
N ASP A 260 5.01 8.34 17.43
CA ASP A 260 6.30 7.71 17.15
C ASP A 260 6.19 6.74 15.96
N PHE A 261 5.12 5.94 15.88
CA PHE A 261 4.84 5.07 14.74
C PHE A 261 4.71 5.87 13.43
N VAL A 262 3.88 6.91 13.45
CA VAL A 262 3.66 7.78 12.28
C VAL A 262 4.97 8.46 11.86
N LYS A 263 5.75 9.01 12.78
CA LYS A 263 7.06 9.60 12.47
C LYS A 263 8.01 8.59 11.83
N GLN A 264 8.04 7.36 12.33
CA GLN A 264 8.84 6.30 11.72
C GLN A 264 8.35 5.95 10.31
N TYR A 265 7.04 5.89 10.10
CA TYR A 265 6.45 5.65 8.78
C TYR A 265 6.86 6.75 7.79
N TYR A 266 6.73 8.02 8.17
CA TYR A 266 7.16 9.16 7.35
C TYR A 266 8.66 9.13 7.08
N THR A 267 9.49 8.89 8.08
CA THR A 267 10.94 8.74 7.91
C THR A 267 11.27 7.67 6.84
N ASN A 268 10.56 6.54 6.86
CA ASN A 268 10.72 5.49 5.85
C ASN A 268 10.28 5.94 4.45
N ARG A 269 9.22 6.74 4.33
CA ARG A 269 8.75 7.27 3.04
C ARG A 269 9.71 8.31 2.47
N LEU A 270 10.23 9.22 3.28
CA LEU A 270 11.27 10.15 2.86
C LEU A 270 12.53 9.39 2.41
N ARG A 271 12.92 8.36 3.15
CA ARG A 271 14.04 7.48 2.77
C ARG A 271 13.81 6.79 1.43
N LEU A 272 12.58 6.35 1.15
CA LEU A 272 12.23 5.72 -0.12
C LEU A 272 12.39 6.71 -1.29
N LEU A 273 11.99 7.96 -1.15
CA LEU A 273 12.19 8.98 -2.18
C LEU A 273 13.68 9.24 -2.44
N TYR A 274 14.50 9.37 -1.39
CA TYR A 274 15.95 9.46 -1.55
C TYR A 274 16.55 8.23 -2.25
N LYS A 275 16.07 7.02 -1.87
CA LYS A 275 16.52 5.78 -2.50
C LYS A 275 16.19 5.78 -3.99
N THR A 276 14.98 6.17 -4.36
CA THR A 276 14.56 6.24 -5.75
C THR A 276 15.50 7.15 -6.56
N TYR A 277 15.78 8.36 -6.09
CA TYR A 277 16.67 9.29 -6.78
C TYR A 277 18.12 8.81 -6.83
N LEU A 278 18.67 8.34 -5.72
CA LEU A 278 20.10 8.05 -5.60
C LEU A 278 20.48 6.65 -6.08
N LEU A 279 19.57 5.68 -6.00
CA LEU A 279 19.89 4.27 -6.24
C LEU A 279 19.05 3.61 -7.35
N ASP A 280 17.73 3.87 -7.43
CA ASP A 280 16.83 3.03 -8.22
C ASP A 280 16.68 3.52 -9.67
N ILE A 281 16.65 4.84 -9.93
CA ILE A 281 16.50 5.34 -11.30
C ILE A 281 17.75 5.09 -12.14
N PRO A 282 17.63 4.84 -13.46
CA PRO A 282 18.78 4.76 -14.37
C PRO A 282 19.66 6.01 -14.27
N ARG A 283 20.99 5.82 -14.45
CA ARG A 283 21.95 6.92 -14.28
C ARG A 283 21.79 8.04 -15.30
N ASP A 284 21.41 7.68 -16.51
CA ASP A 284 21.15 8.61 -17.63
C ASP A 284 19.87 9.45 -17.42
N MET A 285 19.01 9.02 -16.48
CA MET A 285 17.80 9.76 -16.08
C MET A 285 17.99 10.58 -14.80
N PHE A 286 19.16 10.50 -14.16
CA PHE A 286 19.44 11.24 -12.93
C PHE A 286 19.80 12.70 -13.22
N VAL A 287 19.06 13.62 -12.61
CA VAL A 287 19.30 15.07 -12.68
C VAL A 287 19.70 15.57 -11.29
N ALA A 288 20.91 16.12 -11.17
CA ALA A 288 21.48 16.59 -9.90
C ALA A 288 20.68 17.76 -9.30
N ASP A 289 20.17 18.66 -10.14
CA ASP A 289 19.39 19.82 -9.68
C ASP A 289 18.03 19.40 -9.10
N ASP A 290 17.39 18.38 -9.65
CA ASP A 290 16.18 17.81 -9.07
C ASP A 290 16.47 17.21 -7.69
N MET A 291 17.57 16.48 -7.57
CA MET A 291 17.99 15.90 -6.31
C MET A 291 18.31 16.99 -5.26
N ASN A 292 18.99 18.10 -5.64
CA ASN A 292 19.26 19.23 -4.76
C ASN A 292 17.96 19.87 -4.26
N ARG A 293 17.00 20.08 -5.17
CA ARG A 293 15.68 20.66 -4.85
C ARG A 293 14.90 19.79 -3.85
N ILE A 294 14.91 18.47 -4.07
CA ILE A 294 14.26 17.50 -3.19
C ILE A 294 14.94 17.43 -1.84
N ASP A 295 16.27 17.31 -1.82
CA ASP A 295 17.07 17.21 -0.60
C ASP A 295 16.82 18.40 0.34
N LEU A 296 16.74 19.61 -0.19
CA LEU A 296 16.38 20.80 0.58
C LEU A 296 15.02 20.64 1.27
N LYS A 297 13.97 20.30 0.52
CA LYS A 297 12.61 20.10 1.04
C LYS A 297 12.53 19.02 2.11
N LEU A 298 13.18 17.87 1.86
CA LEU A 298 13.14 16.76 2.81
C LEU A 298 13.96 17.04 4.07
N THR A 299 15.07 17.74 3.95
CA THR A 299 15.87 18.16 5.10
C THR A 299 15.11 19.14 5.97
N GLU A 300 14.45 20.14 5.38
CA GLU A 300 13.56 21.07 6.08
C GLU A 300 12.43 20.34 6.81
N ALA A 301 11.78 19.37 6.14
CA ALA A 301 10.72 18.57 6.77
C ALA A 301 11.24 17.74 7.95
N CYS A 302 12.42 17.10 7.82
CA CYS A 302 13.04 16.36 8.91
C CYS A 302 13.32 17.23 10.12
N GLN A 303 13.84 18.45 9.90
CA GLN A 303 14.13 19.40 10.97
C GLN A 303 12.85 19.90 11.64
N LYS A 304 11.86 20.30 10.82
CA LYS A 304 10.59 20.88 11.30
C LYS A 304 9.76 19.90 12.11
N TYR A 305 9.64 18.63 11.64
CA TYR A 305 8.73 17.65 12.23
C TYR A 305 9.43 16.61 13.13
N GLY A 306 10.75 16.68 13.24
CA GLY A 306 11.53 15.76 14.05
C GLY A 306 11.47 14.32 13.54
N PHE A 307 11.46 14.15 12.21
CA PHE A 307 11.65 12.83 11.61
C PHE A 307 13.09 12.38 11.87
N GLY A 308 13.25 11.06 12.07
CA GLY A 308 14.55 10.48 12.43
C GLY A 308 15.63 10.69 11.34
N PRO A 309 16.90 10.46 11.66
CA PRO A 309 17.97 10.61 10.69
C PRO A 309 17.80 9.61 9.54
N ILE A 310 17.70 10.13 8.33
CA ILE A 310 17.61 9.30 7.13
C ILE A 310 18.99 8.79 6.78
N LYS A 311 19.13 7.47 6.73
CA LYS A 311 20.32 6.77 6.28
C LYS A 311 19.97 5.87 5.11
N LEU A 312 20.75 5.94 4.06
CA LEU A 312 20.53 5.19 2.85
C LEU A 312 21.69 4.25 2.58
N TYR A 313 21.55 3.02 3.07
CA TYR A 313 22.50 1.97 2.78
C TYR A 313 22.04 1.21 1.54
N PRO A 314 22.89 1.03 0.52
CA PRO A 314 22.62 0.00 -0.49
C PRO A 314 22.60 -1.37 0.18
N ALA A 315 22.15 -2.40 -0.50
CA ALA A 315 21.80 -3.71 0.02
C ALA A 315 22.74 -4.31 1.11
N ASN A 316 23.99 -3.84 1.18
CA ASN A 316 24.98 -4.33 2.12
C ASN A 316 25.10 -3.46 3.38
N LYS A 317 24.47 -3.90 4.48
CA LYS A 317 24.57 -3.24 5.79
C LYS A 317 25.97 -3.35 6.42
N ILE A 318 26.84 -4.24 5.93
CA ILE A 318 28.15 -4.53 6.50
C ILE A 318 29.12 -3.38 6.22
N LEU A 319 29.13 -2.86 5.01
CA LEU A 319 30.02 -1.76 4.64
C LEU A 319 29.57 -0.41 5.18
N ARG A 320 28.36 -0.29 5.71
CA ARG A 320 27.75 0.93 6.29
C ARG A 320 28.00 2.20 5.44
N PHE A 321 28.03 2.03 4.13
CA PHE A 321 28.25 3.14 3.21
C PHE A 321 26.91 3.83 2.95
N ASP A 322 26.77 5.07 3.40
CA ASP A 322 25.54 5.84 3.32
C ASP A 322 25.53 6.70 2.05
N ALA A 323 24.66 6.37 1.08
CA ALA A 323 24.54 7.06 -0.20
C ALA A 323 24.12 8.53 -0.02
N LEU A 324 23.24 8.80 0.95
CA LEU A 324 22.81 10.15 1.22
C LEU A 324 23.96 10.99 1.81
N ARG A 325 24.75 10.42 2.72
CA ARG A 325 25.95 11.07 3.23
C ARG A 325 26.98 11.33 2.13
N TYR A 326 27.10 10.45 1.15
CA TYR A 326 27.95 10.67 -0.01
C TYR A 326 27.44 11.82 -0.87
N TRP A 327 26.11 11.85 -1.14
CA TRP A 327 25.46 12.93 -1.84
C TRP A 327 25.73 14.29 -1.19
N HIS A 328 25.51 14.43 0.11
CA HIS A 328 25.76 15.68 0.85
C HIS A 328 27.21 16.17 0.79
N ARG A 329 28.18 15.28 0.51
CA ARG A 329 29.60 15.64 0.40
C ARG A 329 30.05 15.93 -1.02
N LYS A 330 29.47 15.29 -2.01
CA LYS A 330 29.98 15.26 -3.39
C LYS A 330 28.99 15.81 -4.40
N HIS A 331 27.74 16.02 -4.04
CA HIS A 331 26.64 16.43 -4.92
C HIS A 331 26.54 15.57 -6.20
N SER A 332 26.85 14.29 -6.06
CA SER A 332 26.81 13.30 -7.14
C SER A 332 26.43 11.93 -6.62
N ARG A 333 25.90 11.08 -7.50
CA ARG A 333 25.78 9.65 -7.21
C ARG A 333 27.17 9.02 -7.09
N TRP A 334 27.28 7.96 -6.32
CA TRP A 334 28.56 7.25 -6.19
C TRP A 334 29.06 6.70 -7.53
N PRO A 335 30.39 6.48 -7.62
CA PRO A 335 31.01 5.94 -8.84
C PRO A 335 30.46 4.55 -9.21
N VAL A 336 30.38 4.27 -10.51
CA VAL A 336 29.90 2.97 -11.04
C VAL A 336 30.71 1.79 -10.50
N TRP A 337 32.03 1.96 -10.33
CA TRP A 337 32.87 0.90 -9.77
C TRP A 337 32.46 0.51 -8.35
N PHE A 338 31.98 1.48 -7.57
CA PHE A 338 31.50 1.23 -6.21
C PHE A 338 30.18 0.45 -6.20
N GLU A 339 29.27 0.71 -7.14
CA GLU A 339 28.05 -0.09 -7.30
C GLU A 339 28.37 -1.55 -7.63
N LYS A 340 29.30 -1.76 -8.57
CA LYS A 340 29.78 -3.11 -8.94
C LYS A 340 30.46 -3.82 -7.77
N PHE A 341 31.28 -3.11 -7.01
CA PHE A 341 31.92 -3.65 -5.81
C PHE A 341 30.89 -4.02 -4.74
N ASN A 342 29.94 -3.15 -4.49
CA ASN A 342 28.88 -3.40 -3.52
C ASN A 342 28.02 -4.62 -3.93
N HIS A 343 27.66 -4.73 -5.19
CA HIS A 343 26.96 -5.91 -5.72
C HIS A 343 27.81 -7.19 -5.56
N PHE A 344 29.09 -7.15 -5.87
CA PHE A 344 30.01 -8.27 -5.66
C PHE A 344 30.03 -8.71 -4.17
N VAL A 345 30.17 -7.76 -3.25
CA VAL A 345 30.16 -8.05 -1.82
C VAL A 345 28.83 -8.67 -1.38
N ASP A 346 27.71 -8.18 -1.91
CA ASP A 346 26.38 -8.70 -1.62
C ASP A 346 26.23 -10.16 -2.09
N VAL A 347 26.66 -10.47 -3.29
CA VAL A 347 26.69 -11.84 -3.85
C VAL A 347 27.54 -12.77 -2.99
N VAL A 348 28.75 -12.33 -2.63
CA VAL A 348 29.67 -13.12 -1.79
C VAL A 348 29.10 -13.38 -0.40
N MET A 349 28.49 -12.36 0.21
CA MET A 349 27.88 -12.48 1.53
C MET A 349 26.65 -13.38 1.52
N THR A 350 25.80 -13.26 0.49
CA THR A 350 24.65 -14.15 0.30
C THR A 350 25.11 -15.60 0.14
N TRP A 351 26.14 -15.83 -0.68
CA TRP A 351 26.73 -17.16 -0.86
C TRP A 351 27.29 -17.74 0.43
N LEU A 352 28.05 -16.94 1.23
CA LEU A 352 28.58 -17.35 2.52
C LEU A 352 27.46 -17.67 3.50
N PHE A 353 26.41 -16.83 3.57
CA PHE A 353 25.28 -17.02 4.45
C PHE A 353 24.53 -18.32 4.15
N VAL A 354 24.23 -18.56 2.85
CA VAL A 354 23.59 -19.81 2.39
C VAL A 354 24.44 -21.03 2.72
N ARG A 355 25.77 -20.94 2.61
CA ARG A 355 26.69 -22.04 2.88
C ARG A 355 26.83 -22.36 4.37
N ILE A 356 26.80 -21.33 5.23
CA ILE A 356 26.85 -21.50 6.70
C ILE A 356 25.56 -22.10 7.22
N PHE A 357 24.39 -21.63 6.76
CA PHE A 357 23.09 -22.11 7.26
C PHE A 357 22.62 -23.42 6.60
N LYS A 358 23.08 -23.79 5.40
CA LYS A 358 22.85 -25.14 4.85
C LYS A 358 23.71 -26.23 5.48
N LYS A 359 24.77 -25.89 6.23
CA LYS A 359 25.59 -26.87 6.97
C LYS A 359 25.11 -27.15 8.40
N SER A 360 24.07 -26.45 8.87
CA SER A 360 23.49 -26.62 10.20
C SER A 360 22.11 -27.28 10.20
N LYS A 361 21.79 -28.03 9.11
CA LYS A 361 20.63 -28.94 9.03
C LYS A 361 21.09 -30.35 8.75
#